data_386f94ef8e2565feb3b016e1aea3b966
#
_entry.id   386f94ef8e2565feb3b016e1aea3b966
#
_cell.length_a   1.000
_cell.length_b   1.000
_cell.length_c   1.000
_cell.angle_alpha   90.00
_cell.angle_beta   90.00
_cell.angle_gamma   90.00
#
_symmetry.space_group_name_H-M   'P 1'
#
loop_
_entity.id
_entity.type
_entity.pdbx_description
1 polymer ?
#
loop_
_entity_poly.entity_id
_entity_poly.type
_entity_poly.pdbx_seq_one_letter_code
_entity_poly.pdbx_strand_id
1 'polypeptide(L)'
;MAPAFVDLALASLDRRRRVAIAADSRSQPATRAYSRGVIDERELREAQLYTVDRLADAGIVLTPEECEAVEVADFGLARLAETGLQLLVYVNTDRYCAKELVLRPGQTCPEHRHPPFEGTPGKEETFRCRRGLVYLYVEGEPMREPACVPPPGAYTVGREIELRPGMQHTIPPATLHWFQAGPEGAVVSEFSSTSRDELDEFTDANVVRT
;
A
#
# COMPACT_ATOMS: atom_id res chain seq x y z
N MET A 1 -48.32 4.29 21.65
CA MET A 1 -47.23 3.55 22.36
C MET A 1 -46.02 3.58 21.46
N ALA A 2 -45.05 4.43 21.76
CA ALA A 2 -43.78 4.54 21.03
C ALA A 2 -42.72 3.67 21.72
N PRO A 3 -41.85 2.96 20.98
CA PRO A 3 -40.74 2.21 21.61
C PRO A 3 -39.59 3.15 21.95
N ALA A 4 -39.03 2.93 23.14
CA ALA A 4 -37.94 3.68 23.73
C ALA A 4 -36.67 3.61 22.88
N PHE A 5 -36.05 4.77 22.62
CA PHE A 5 -34.68 4.89 22.15
C PHE A 5 -33.71 4.49 23.25
N VAL A 6 -32.90 3.50 22.96
CA VAL A 6 -31.76 3.13 23.81
C VAL A 6 -30.63 4.13 23.53
N ASP A 7 -30.37 4.94 24.53
CA ASP A 7 -29.26 5.90 24.56
C ASP A 7 -27.93 5.14 24.73
N LEU A 8 -27.17 4.96 23.65
CA LEU A 8 -25.82 4.41 23.73
C LEU A 8 -24.85 5.57 23.99
N ALA A 9 -24.54 5.78 25.27
CA ALA A 9 -23.49 6.66 25.70
C ALA A 9 -22.15 6.22 25.09
N LEU A 10 -21.63 7.02 24.15
CA LEU A 10 -20.26 6.94 23.66
C LEU A 10 -19.30 7.27 24.79
N ALA A 11 -18.76 6.25 25.44
CA ALA A 11 -17.63 6.40 26.35
C ALA A 11 -16.42 6.89 25.51
N SER A 12 -15.97 8.10 25.81
CA SER A 12 -14.72 8.69 25.35
C SER A 12 -13.54 7.75 25.67
N LEU A 13 -13.06 7.01 24.70
CA LEU A 13 -11.83 6.25 24.80
C LEU A 13 -10.65 7.22 24.78
N ASP A 14 -10.01 7.30 25.94
CA ASP A 14 -8.81 8.07 26.23
C ASP A 14 -7.69 7.77 25.20
N ARG A 15 -7.34 8.78 24.39
CA ARG A 15 -6.29 8.73 23.34
C ARG A 15 -4.86 8.65 23.88
N ARG A 16 -4.63 8.09 25.05
CA ARG A 16 -3.32 8.06 25.72
C ARG A 16 -2.91 6.69 26.23
N ARG A 17 -3.16 5.62 25.49
CA ARG A 17 -2.41 4.38 25.71
C ARG A 17 -1.38 4.21 24.60
N ARG A 18 -0.23 4.85 24.78
CA ARG A 18 1.00 4.44 24.12
C ARG A 18 1.26 2.98 24.52
N VAL A 19 1.21 2.07 23.55
CA VAL A 19 1.69 0.71 23.75
C VAL A 19 3.19 0.82 23.96
N ALA A 20 3.63 0.68 25.23
CA ALA A 20 5.03 0.49 25.53
C ALA A 20 5.40 -0.93 25.14
N ILE A 21 6.09 -1.09 24.01
CA ILE A 21 6.69 -2.36 23.62
C ILE A 21 7.88 -2.57 24.53
N ALA A 22 7.73 -3.47 25.51
CA ALA A 22 8.85 -3.93 26.32
C ALA A 22 9.78 -4.75 25.41
N ALA A 23 11.03 -4.32 25.27
CA ALA A 23 12.06 -5.06 24.59
C ALA A 23 12.40 -6.32 25.40
N ASP A 24 11.86 -7.47 25.02
CA ASP A 24 12.34 -8.77 25.48
C ASP A 24 13.43 -9.25 24.51
N SER A 25 14.65 -9.29 25.04
CA SER A 25 15.86 -9.65 24.31
C SER A 25 16.06 -11.16 24.27
N ARG A 26 15.21 -11.93 23.58
CA ARG A 26 15.50 -13.35 23.27
C ARG A 26 14.59 -13.90 22.17
N SER A 27 14.96 -13.63 20.95
CA SER A 27 14.91 -14.49 19.76
C SER A 27 15.09 -13.58 18.54
N GLN A 28 16.25 -13.71 17.90
CA GLN A 28 16.46 -13.04 16.62
C GLN A 28 15.59 -13.78 15.57
N PRO A 29 14.62 -13.13 14.92
CA PRO A 29 14.08 -13.65 13.68
C PRO A 29 15.19 -13.59 12.64
N ALA A 30 15.22 -14.58 11.76
CA ALA A 30 16.16 -14.67 10.66
C ALA A 30 16.13 -13.34 9.87
N THR A 31 17.21 -12.58 9.96
CA THR A 31 17.45 -11.38 9.16
C THR A 31 17.44 -11.79 7.69
N ARG A 32 16.31 -11.56 7.03
CA ARG A 32 16.26 -11.53 5.57
C ARG A 32 17.21 -10.40 5.17
N ALA A 33 18.33 -10.78 4.57
CA ALA A 33 19.36 -9.83 4.17
C ALA A 33 18.76 -8.85 3.15
N TYR A 34 18.42 -7.64 3.59
CA TYR A 34 18.17 -6.50 2.72
C TYR A 34 19.49 -6.13 2.05
N SER A 35 19.80 -6.78 0.94
CA SER A 35 20.96 -6.45 0.13
C SER A 35 20.62 -5.27 -0.77
N ARG A 36 21.18 -4.12 -0.42
CA ARG A 36 21.15 -2.85 -1.17
C ARG A 36 19.81 -2.10 -1.18
N GLY A 37 19.05 -2.09 -0.09
CA GLY A 37 18.03 -1.08 0.17
C GLY A 37 18.68 0.18 0.75
N VAL A 38 18.23 1.32 0.34
CA VAL A 38 18.80 2.61 0.70
C VAL A 38 18.14 3.20 1.95
N ILE A 39 17.06 2.59 2.44
CA ILE A 39 16.42 2.97 3.70
C ILE A 39 17.21 2.42 4.89
N ASP A 40 17.53 3.29 5.84
CA ASP A 40 18.13 2.87 7.10
C ASP A 40 17.07 2.28 8.07
N GLU A 41 17.55 1.60 9.13
CA GLU A 41 16.66 0.96 10.10
C GLU A 41 15.69 1.95 10.78
N ARG A 42 16.09 3.20 10.96
CA ARG A 42 15.25 4.25 11.55
C ARG A 42 14.13 4.62 10.59
N GLU A 43 14.44 4.87 9.32
CA GLU A 43 13.46 5.22 8.30
C GLU A 43 12.48 4.07 8.06
N LEU A 44 12.98 2.83 8.04
CA LEU A 44 12.15 1.63 8.00
C LEU A 44 11.16 1.60 9.16
N ARG A 45 11.65 1.79 10.38
CA ARG A 45 10.81 1.76 11.57
C ARG A 45 9.78 2.89 11.61
N GLU A 46 10.17 4.09 11.20
CA GLU A 46 9.27 5.24 11.07
C GLU A 46 8.17 4.97 10.03
N ALA A 47 8.49 4.31 8.92
CA ALA A 47 7.51 3.91 7.90
C ALA A 47 6.53 2.84 8.41
N GLN A 48 7.01 1.85 9.13
CA GLN A 48 6.18 0.82 9.76
C GLN A 48 5.20 1.43 10.76
N LEU A 49 5.67 2.28 11.67
CA LEU A 49 4.83 2.94 12.66
C LEU A 49 3.78 3.84 12.01
N TYR A 50 4.17 4.61 10.98
CA TYR A 50 3.24 5.41 10.19
C TYR A 50 2.13 4.53 9.59
N THR A 51 2.49 3.37 9.04
CA THR A 51 1.55 2.44 8.41
C THR A 51 0.54 1.90 9.43
N VAL A 52 1.02 1.43 10.58
CA VAL A 52 0.16 0.93 11.67
C VAL A 52 -0.83 2.01 12.11
N ASP A 53 -0.37 3.25 12.31
CA ASP A 53 -1.25 4.36 12.69
C ASP A 53 -2.31 4.65 11.60
N ARG A 54 -1.93 4.64 10.33
CA ARG A 54 -2.88 4.89 9.22
C ARG A 54 -3.90 3.79 9.06
N LEU A 55 -3.52 2.53 9.22
CA LEU A 55 -4.44 1.39 9.23
C LEU A 55 -5.43 1.48 10.40
N ALA A 56 -4.95 1.79 11.59
CA ALA A 56 -5.81 2.01 12.76
C ALA A 56 -6.80 3.17 12.55
N ASP A 57 -6.35 4.28 11.96
CA ASP A 57 -7.21 5.43 11.59
C ASP A 57 -8.26 5.06 10.53
N ALA A 58 -7.99 4.06 9.70
CA ALA A 58 -8.95 3.51 8.73
C ALA A 58 -9.91 2.47 9.34
N GLY A 59 -9.79 2.20 10.65
CA GLY A 59 -10.59 1.21 11.36
C GLY A 59 -10.15 -0.23 11.14
N ILE A 60 -8.92 -0.45 10.66
CA ILE A 60 -8.32 -1.76 10.44
C ILE A 60 -7.55 -2.14 11.70
N VAL A 61 -7.94 -3.25 12.32
CA VAL A 61 -7.32 -3.76 13.55
C VAL A 61 -6.21 -4.71 13.18
N LEU A 62 -5.02 -4.48 13.73
CA LEU A 62 -3.84 -5.33 13.52
C LEU A 62 -3.49 -6.11 14.77
N THR A 63 -2.97 -7.31 14.60
CA THR A 63 -2.29 -8.05 15.66
C THR A 63 -0.88 -7.51 15.88
N PRO A 64 -0.23 -7.80 17.02
CA PRO A 64 1.17 -7.43 17.21
C PRO A 64 2.10 -7.97 16.12
N GLU A 65 1.88 -9.21 15.68
CA GLU A 65 2.65 -9.86 14.63
C GLU A 65 2.49 -9.15 13.27
N GLU A 66 1.28 -8.72 12.94
CA GLU A 66 1.00 -7.94 11.72
C GLU A 66 1.67 -6.57 11.76
N CYS A 67 1.74 -5.91 12.93
CA CYS A 67 2.45 -4.64 13.07
C CYS A 67 3.95 -4.77 12.76
N GLU A 68 4.55 -5.92 13.07
CA GLU A 68 5.95 -6.23 12.78
C GLU A 68 6.18 -6.72 11.35
N ALA A 69 5.13 -7.24 10.70
CA ALA A 69 5.17 -7.78 9.35
C ALA A 69 4.97 -6.72 8.25
N VAL A 70 4.77 -5.44 8.61
CA VAL A 70 4.64 -4.37 7.63
C VAL A 70 5.89 -4.28 6.76
N GLU A 71 5.71 -4.47 5.47
CA GLU A 71 6.75 -4.32 4.46
C GLU A 71 6.84 -2.86 3.99
N VAL A 72 8.06 -2.43 3.65
CA VAL A 72 8.33 -1.09 3.11
C VAL A 72 9.16 -1.23 1.85
N ALA A 73 8.60 -0.80 0.72
CA ALA A 73 9.28 -0.79 -0.56
C ALA A 73 9.69 0.65 -0.92
N ASP A 74 11.00 0.92 -0.99
CA ASP A 74 11.56 2.18 -1.49
C ASP A 74 11.98 2.09 -2.96
N PHE A 75 11.77 0.92 -3.55
CA PHE A 75 12.09 0.62 -4.95
C PHE A 75 13.56 0.87 -5.33
N GLY A 76 14.46 0.86 -4.35
CA GLY A 76 15.89 1.10 -4.56
C GLY A 76 16.23 2.55 -4.95
N LEU A 77 15.29 3.50 -4.80
CA LEU A 77 15.43 4.87 -5.28
C LEU A 77 15.90 5.87 -4.22
N ALA A 78 16.03 5.48 -2.97
CA ALA A 78 16.47 6.36 -1.85
C ALA A 78 15.59 7.59 -1.63
N ARG A 79 14.31 7.52 -1.93
CA ARG A 79 13.37 8.64 -1.79
C ARG A 79 11.98 8.17 -1.40
N LEU A 80 11.94 7.37 -0.33
CA LEU A 80 10.72 6.75 0.16
C LEU A 80 9.54 7.74 0.35
N ALA A 81 9.82 8.99 0.71
CA ALA A 81 8.78 9.99 0.90
C ALA A 81 8.04 10.36 -0.40
N GLU A 82 8.69 10.24 -1.56
CA GLU A 82 8.15 10.57 -2.88
C GLU A 82 7.73 9.32 -3.65
N THR A 83 8.60 8.30 -3.65
CA THR A 83 8.40 7.05 -4.37
C THR A 83 8.58 5.90 -3.40
N GLY A 84 7.51 5.17 -3.15
CA GLY A 84 7.50 4.09 -2.19
C GLY A 84 6.11 3.53 -1.95
N LEU A 85 6.07 2.45 -1.19
CA LEU A 85 4.84 1.81 -0.79
C LEU A 85 5.07 1.09 0.54
N GLN A 86 4.12 1.21 1.44
CA GLN A 86 4.05 0.41 2.65
C GLN A 86 2.89 -0.58 2.52
N LEU A 87 3.10 -1.83 2.87
CA LEU A 87 2.06 -2.84 2.70
C LEU A 87 2.06 -3.88 3.82
N LEU A 88 0.89 -4.44 4.05
CA LEU A 88 0.69 -5.57 4.94
C LEU A 88 -0.04 -6.68 4.19
N VAL A 89 0.61 -7.81 4.05
CA VAL A 89 0.02 -9.00 3.40
C VAL A 89 -0.69 -9.84 4.46
N TYR A 90 -2.02 -9.98 4.34
CA TYR A 90 -2.81 -10.86 5.21
C TYR A 90 -2.69 -12.31 4.78
N VAL A 91 -2.74 -12.54 3.49
CA VAL A 91 -2.72 -13.86 2.88
C VAL A 91 -2.26 -13.76 1.43
N ASN A 92 -1.44 -14.71 1.02
CA ASN A 92 -1.07 -14.93 -0.38
C ASN A 92 -0.98 -16.44 -0.61
N THR A 93 -1.90 -16.96 -1.40
CA THR A 93 -2.03 -18.39 -1.72
C THR A 93 -1.83 -18.62 -3.21
N ASP A 94 -1.95 -19.86 -3.66
CA ASP A 94 -1.98 -20.21 -5.09
C ASP A 94 -3.27 -19.77 -5.83
N ARG A 95 -4.23 -19.17 -5.12
CA ARG A 95 -5.53 -18.78 -5.68
C ARG A 95 -5.83 -17.30 -5.55
N TYR A 96 -5.45 -16.67 -4.45
CA TYR A 96 -5.74 -15.26 -4.17
C TYR A 96 -4.75 -14.65 -3.19
N CYS A 97 -4.69 -13.33 -3.23
CA CYS A 97 -3.96 -12.51 -2.28
C CYS A 97 -4.87 -11.39 -1.74
N ALA A 98 -4.66 -11.03 -0.48
CA ALA A 98 -5.28 -9.87 0.14
C ALA A 98 -4.25 -9.12 0.97
N LYS A 99 -4.16 -7.81 0.76
CA LYS A 99 -3.22 -6.93 1.47
C LYS A 99 -3.79 -5.52 1.65
N GLU A 100 -3.23 -4.78 2.57
CA GLU A 100 -3.44 -3.34 2.68
C GLU A 100 -2.23 -2.61 2.15
N LEU A 101 -2.47 -1.58 1.36
CA LEU A 101 -1.49 -0.64 0.85
C LEU A 101 -1.66 0.69 1.56
N VAL A 102 -0.56 1.25 2.04
CA VAL A 102 -0.56 2.56 2.70
C VAL A 102 0.43 3.46 1.99
N LEU A 103 -0.03 4.64 1.60
CA LEU A 103 0.79 5.66 0.97
C LEU A 103 0.81 6.93 1.81
N ARG A 104 1.98 7.54 1.90
CA ARG A 104 2.15 8.87 2.50
C ARG A 104 1.54 9.94 1.59
N PRO A 105 1.32 11.18 2.08
CA PRO A 105 0.88 12.29 1.24
C PRO A 105 1.73 12.46 -0.01
N GLY A 106 1.10 12.36 -1.19
CA GLY A 106 1.78 12.49 -2.49
C GLY A 106 2.72 11.35 -2.87
N GLN A 107 2.84 10.29 -2.06
CA GLN A 107 3.71 9.16 -2.35
C GLN A 107 3.21 8.36 -3.54
N THR A 108 4.13 7.93 -4.39
CA THR A 108 3.85 7.24 -5.65
C THR A 108 4.42 5.82 -5.64
N CYS A 109 3.58 4.85 -6.01
CA CYS A 109 4.05 3.55 -6.45
C CYS A 109 4.41 3.65 -7.95
N PRO A 110 5.65 3.32 -8.35
CA PRO A 110 6.11 3.53 -9.73
C PRO A 110 5.37 2.65 -10.73
N GLU A 111 5.41 3.07 -12.00
CA GLU A 111 4.75 2.36 -13.09
C GLU A 111 5.32 0.96 -13.28
N HIS A 112 4.43 -0.03 -13.23
CA HIS A 112 4.74 -1.44 -13.37
C HIS A 112 3.57 -2.21 -13.97
N ARG A 113 3.83 -3.45 -14.29
CA ARG A 113 2.81 -4.46 -14.60
C ARG A 113 3.19 -5.80 -13.99
N HIS A 114 2.19 -6.62 -13.80
CA HIS A 114 2.32 -8.00 -13.33
C HIS A 114 2.30 -8.94 -14.54
N PRO A 115 3.46 -9.45 -15.00
CA PRO A 115 3.54 -10.21 -16.24
C PRO A 115 2.85 -11.58 -16.12
N PRO A 116 2.48 -12.21 -17.26
CA PRO A 116 2.10 -13.61 -17.29
C PRO A 116 3.20 -14.50 -16.72
N PHE A 117 2.81 -15.54 -15.98
CA PHE A 117 3.74 -16.47 -15.35
C PHE A 117 3.19 -17.90 -15.40
N GLU A 118 4.00 -18.87 -15.86
CA GLU A 118 3.68 -20.32 -15.89
C GLU A 118 2.27 -20.64 -16.40
N GLY A 119 1.85 -19.98 -17.49
CA GLY A 119 0.55 -20.21 -18.11
C GLY A 119 -0.62 -19.45 -17.45
N THR A 120 -0.36 -18.65 -16.40
CA THR A 120 -1.35 -17.69 -15.85
C THR A 120 -1.25 -16.35 -16.59
N PRO A 121 -2.34 -15.58 -16.72
CA PRO A 121 -2.34 -14.31 -17.47
C PRO A 121 -1.63 -13.15 -16.75
N GLY A 122 -1.06 -13.38 -15.58
CA GLY A 122 -0.57 -12.35 -14.67
C GLY A 122 -1.58 -12.06 -13.55
N LYS A 123 -1.21 -11.16 -12.66
CA LYS A 123 -2.07 -10.77 -11.52
C LYS A 123 -3.20 -9.86 -12.00
N GLU A 124 -4.45 -10.26 -11.70
CA GLU A 124 -5.60 -9.37 -11.68
C GLU A 124 -5.75 -8.83 -10.26
N GLU A 125 -5.97 -7.54 -10.10
CA GLU A 125 -6.09 -6.93 -8.78
C GLU A 125 -7.20 -5.88 -8.72
N THR A 126 -7.84 -5.78 -7.56
CA THR A 126 -8.87 -4.78 -7.28
C THR A 126 -8.41 -3.90 -6.14
N PHE A 127 -8.27 -2.60 -6.39
CA PHE A 127 -8.04 -1.58 -5.38
C PHE A 127 -9.36 -1.05 -4.85
N ARG A 128 -9.52 -1.06 -3.55
CA ARG A 128 -10.63 -0.40 -2.85
C ARG A 128 -10.08 0.64 -1.89
N CYS A 129 -10.32 1.91 -2.17
CA CYS A 129 -9.93 2.99 -1.27
C CYS A 129 -10.70 2.90 0.06
N ARG A 130 -9.97 2.88 1.17
CA ARG A 130 -10.51 2.83 2.53
C ARG A 130 -10.48 4.21 3.19
N ARG A 131 -9.42 4.97 2.95
CA ARG A 131 -9.21 6.30 3.52
C ARG A 131 -8.33 7.15 2.60
N GLY A 132 -8.52 8.46 2.63
CA GLY A 132 -7.76 9.40 1.81
C GLY A 132 -8.21 9.41 0.36
N LEU A 133 -7.26 9.50 -0.56
CA LEU A 133 -7.51 9.61 -1.98
C LEU A 133 -6.38 8.94 -2.74
N VAL A 134 -6.71 8.16 -3.76
CA VAL A 134 -5.75 7.56 -4.69
C VAL A 134 -6.10 7.97 -6.10
N TYR A 135 -5.11 8.41 -6.84
CA TYR A 135 -5.14 8.57 -8.27
C TYR A 135 -4.42 7.37 -8.89
N LEU A 136 -5.18 6.50 -9.54
CA LEU A 136 -4.68 5.34 -10.27
C LEU A 136 -4.60 5.70 -11.75
N TYR A 137 -3.45 5.44 -12.36
CA TYR A 137 -3.19 5.67 -13.77
C TYR A 137 -2.97 4.34 -14.47
N VAL A 138 -3.72 4.13 -15.56
CA VAL A 138 -3.71 2.88 -16.33
C VAL A 138 -3.59 3.17 -17.82
N GLU A 139 -3.44 2.13 -18.62
CA GLU A 139 -3.50 2.21 -20.08
C GLU A 139 -4.83 2.81 -20.56
N GLY A 140 -4.77 3.61 -21.61
CA GLY A 140 -5.92 4.25 -22.25
C GLY A 140 -5.66 5.71 -22.61
N GLU A 141 -6.70 6.41 -23.00
CA GLU A 141 -6.61 7.82 -23.37
C GLU A 141 -6.17 8.66 -22.17
N PRO A 142 -5.02 9.35 -22.24
CA PRO A 142 -4.50 10.11 -21.11
C PRO A 142 -5.37 11.33 -20.79
N MET A 143 -5.41 11.66 -19.51
CA MET A 143 -6.04 12.91 -19.05
C MET A 143 -5.27 14.12 -19.60
N ARG A 144 -6.03 15.14 -20.05
CA ARG A 144 -5.46 16.38 -20.56
C ARG A 144 -4.81 17.19 -19.43
N GLU A 145 -5.42 17.17 -18.25
CA GLU A 145 -4.97 17.84 -17.02
C GLU A 145 -5.03 16.81 -15.88
N PRO A 146 -3.95 16.02 -15.69
CA PRO A 146 -3.92 15.03 -14.63
C PRO A 146 -3.88 15.69 -13.25
N ALA A 147 -4.52 15.07 -12.26
CA ALA A 147 -4.55 15.56 -10.89
C ALA A 147 -3.19 15.47 -10.19
N CYS A 148 -2.33 14.56 -10.65
CA CYS A 148 -1.00 14.34 -10.10
C CYS A 148 0.09 14.51 -11.15
N VAL A 149 1.25 14.97 -10.67
CA VAL A 149 2.50 14.93 -11.43
C VAL A 149 3.35 13.82 -10.82
N PRO A 150 3.75 12.80 -11.60
CA PRO A 150 4.59 11.74 -11.06
C PRO A 150 5.98 12.30 -10.68
N PRO A 151 6.66 11.70 -9.68
CA PRO A 151 8.04 12.04 -9.36
C PRO A 151 8.96 11.70 -10.54
N PRO A 152 10.25 12.16 -10.52
CA PRO A 152 11.20 11.81 -11.57
C PRO A 152 11.27 10.28 -11.79
N GLY A 153 11.15 9.85 -13.05
CA GLY A 153 11.11 8.44 -13.45
C GLY A 153 10.48 8.28 -14.84
N ALA A 154 10.29 7.02 -15.26
CA ALA A 154 9.61 6.71 -16.51
C ALA A 154 8.15 6.31 -16.23
N TYR A 155 7.22 7.08 -16.80
CA TYR A 155 5.77 6.86 -16.73
C TYR A 155 5.19 7.03 -18.14
N THR A 156 4.46 6.04 -18.61
CA THR A 156 3.97 5.98 -19.99
C THR A 156 2.45 5.95 -20.13
N VAL A 157 1.74 5.57 -19.04
CA VAL A 157 0.28 5.53 -19.02
C VAL A 157 -0.30 6.72 -18.26
N GLY A 158 -1.45 7.22 -18.72
CA GLY A 158 -2.00 8.49 -18.23
C GLY A 158 -3.52 8.57 -18.13
N ARG A 159 -4.26 7.48 -18.34
CA ARG A 159 -5.69 7.43 -18.04
C ARG A 159 -5.90 7.39 -16.55
N GLU A 160 -6.40 8.49 -15.98
CA GLU A 160 -6.60 8.66 -14.55
C GLU A 160 -7.95 8.09 -14.06
N ILE A 161 -7.89 7.44 -12.92
CA ILE A 161 -9.04 6.93 -12.18
C ILE A 161 -8.91 7.40 -10.73
N GLU A 162 -9.78 8.30 -10.31
CA GLU A 162 -9.83 8.77 -8.94
C GLU A 162 -10.59 7.78 -8.05
N LEU A 163 -9.97 7.34 -6.96
CA LEU A 163 -10.57 6.45 -5.97
C LEU A 163 -10.69 7.15 -4.61
N ARG A 164 -11.93 7.50 -4.27
CA ARG A 164 -12.32 8.00 -2.94
C ARG A 164 -12.75 6.85 -2.01
N PRO A 165 -12.84 7.06 -0.71
CA PRO A 165 -13.30 6.04 0.23
C PRO A 165 -14.60 5.35 -0.21
N GLY A 166 -14.56 4.03 -0.30
CA GLY A 166 -15.65 3.18 -0.79
C GLY A 166 -15.63 2.91 -2.29
N MET A 167 -14.90 3.68 -3.10
CA MET A 167 -14.72 3.41 -4.53
C MET A 167 -13.66 2.32 -4.74
N GLN A 168 -13.81 1.60 -5.85
CA GLN A 168 -12.87 0.54 -6.25
C GLN A 168 -12.72 0.48 -7.77
N HIS A 169 -11.58 -0.08 -8.20
CA HIS A 169 -11.31 -0.37 -9.60
C HIS A 169 -10.55 -1.69 -9.70
N THR A 170 -10.93 -2.50 -10.69
CA THR A 170 -10.20 -3.74 -11.01
C THR A 170 -9.27 -3.49 -12.17
N ILE A 171 -7.99 -3.79 -11.98
CA ILE A 171 -6.93 -3.71 -12.97
C ILE A 171 -6.80 -5.10 -13.60
N PRO A 172 -7.03 -5.24 -14.91
CA PRO A 172 -6.87 -6.51 -15.61
C PRO A 172 -5.40 -7.01 -15.57
N PRO A 173 -5.18 -8.32 -15.77
CA PRO A 173 -3.83 -8.88 -15.85
C PRO A 173 -2.94 -8.17 -16.87
N ALA A 174 -1.65 -8.07 -16.57
CA ALA A 174 -0.61 -7.51 -17.43
C ALA A 174 -0.81 -6.03 -17.84
N THR A 175 -1.75 -5.31 -17.21
CA THR A 175 -1.99 -3.88 -17.46
C THR A 175 -0.90 -3.03 -16.83
N LEU A 176 -0.25 -2.14 -17.59
CA LEU A 176 0.64 -1.11 -17.06
C LEU A 176 -0.16 -0.13 -16.19
N HIS A 177 0.33 0.13 -14.98
CA HIS A 177 -0.30 1.07 -14.07
C HIS A 177 0.69 1.64 -13.07
N TRP A 178 0.35 2.80 -12.54
CA TRP A 178 0.98 3.43 -11.38
C TRP A 178 -0.06 4.18 -10.57
N PHE A 179 0.24 4.51 -9.33
CA PHE A 179 -0.71 5.23 -8.51
C PHE A 179 -0.03 6.15 -7.51
N GLN A 180 -0.70 7.25 -7.19
CA GLN A 180 -0.23 8.25 -6.25
C GLN A 180 -1.32 8.60 -5.24
N ALA A 181 -0.93 8.76 -3.99
CA ALA A 181 -1.84 9.24 -2.97
C ALA A 181 -2.09 10.75 -3.10
N GLY A 182 -3.28 11.16 -2.72
CA GLY A 182 -3.62 12.57 -2.55
C GLY A 182 -2.89 13.23 -1.36
N PRO A 183 -3.22 14.50 -1.06
CA PRO A 183 -2.48 15.31 -0.08
C PRO A 183 -2.59 14.83 1.37
N GLU A 184 -3.51 13.93 1.69
CA GLU A 184 -3.66 13.35 3.03
C GLU A 184 -3.10 11.92 3.14
N GLY A 185 -2.49 11.41 2.07
CA GLY A 185 -2.12 10.02 1.96
C GLY A 185 -3.32 9.12 1.63
N ALA A 186 -3.11 7.81 1.65
CA ALA A 186 -4.17 6.86 1.37
C ALA A 186 -3.98 5.52 2.07
N VAL A 187 -5.11 4.84 2.31
CA VAL A 187 -5.19 3.43 2.67
C VAL A 187 -6.06 2.73 1.64
N VAL A 188 -5.55 1.66 1.06
CA VAL A 188 -6.19 0.88 0.00
C VAL A 188 -6.15 -0.59 0.36
N SER A 189 -7.31 -1.26 0.35
CA SER A 189 -7.34 -2.73 0.35
C SER A 189 -7.14 -3.23 -1.07
N GLU A 190 -6.16 -4.09 -1.27
CA GLU A 190 -5.93 -4.82 -2.51
C GLU A 190 -6.43 -6.26 -2.36
N PHE A 191 -7.24 -6.69 -3.31
CA PHE A 191 -7.69 -8.06 -3.48
C PHE A 191 -7.24 -8.52 -4.86
N SER A 192 -6.47 -9.60 -4.93
CA SER A 192 -5.92 -10.03 -6.21
C SER A 192 -5.89 -11.55 -6.36
N SER A 193 -5.64 -12.01 -7.57
CA SER A 193 -5.10 -13.36 -7.77
C SER A 193 -3.74 -13.47 -7.08
N THR A 194 -3.11 -14.65 -7.10
CA THR A 194 -1.78 -14.86 -6.48
C THR A 194 -0.81 -13.73 -6.81
N SER A 195 -0.24 -13.10 -5.78
CA SER A 195 0.79 -12.06 -5.93
C SER A 195 2.18 -12.68 -6.04
N ARG A 196 2.96 -12.15 -7.00
CA ARG A 196 4.37 -12.47 -7.24
C ARG A 196 5.10 -11.18 -7.53
N ASP A 197 5.10 -10.29 -6.54
CA ASP A 197 5.62 -8.92 -6.67
C ASP A 197 7.12 -8.91 -7.05
N GLU A 198 7.85 -10.01 -6.82
CA GLU A 198 9.23 -10.21 -7.25
C GLU A 198 9.40 -10.35 -8.77
N LEU A 199 8.30 -10.58 -9.50
CA LEU A 199 8.28 -10.70 -10.96
C LEU A 199 7.78 -9.42 -11.64
N ASP A 200 7.44 -8.37 -10.87
CA ASP A 200 6.92 -7.13 -11.42
C ASP A 200 7.90 -6.52 -12.44
N GLU A 201 7.36 -6.08 -13.57
CA GLU A 201 8.10 -5.39 -14.61
C GLU A 201 7.86 -3.89 -14.49
N PHE A 202 8.93 -3.15 -14.14
CA PHE A 202 8.88 -1.69 -14.03
C PHE A 202 9.27 -1.01 -15.32
N THR A 203 8.59 0.10 -15.66
CA THR A 203 8.92 0.92 -16.83
C THR A 203 10.24 1.66 -16.65
N ASP A 204 10.52 2.15 -15.43
CA ASP A 204 11.81 2.76 -15.11
C ASP A 204 12.85 1.69 -14.75
N ALA A 205 13.90 1.59 -15.56
CA ALA A 205 14.99 0.63 -15.36
C ALA A 205 15.80 0.84 -14.06
N ASN A 206 15.66 1.98 -13.39
CA ASN A 206 16.30 2.24 -12.11
C ASN A 206 15.50 1.70 -10.92
N VAL A 207 14.25 1.33 -11.14
CA VAL A 207 13.37 0.75 -10.11
C VAL A 207 13.71 -0.71 -9.90
N VAL A 208 13.87 -1.09 -8.65
CA VAL A 208 14.12 -2.47 -8.24
C VAL A 208 13.14 -2.82 -7.12
N ARG A 209 12.40 -3.93 -7.25
CA ARG A 209 11.58 -4.45 -6.15
C ARG A 209 12.53 -4.96 -5.05
N THR A 210 12.49 -4.30 -3.90
CA THR A 210 13.32 -4.60 -2.71
C THR A 210 12.52 -5.34 -1.68
#